data_a6d1a501177cbb456dbbfd4997354d41
#
_entry.id   a6d1a501177cbb456dbbfd4997354d41
#
_cell.length_a   1.000
_cell.length_b   1.000
_cell.length_c   1.000
_cell.angle_alpha   90.00
_cell.angle_beta   90.00
_cell.angle_gamma   90.00
#
_symmetry.space_group_name_H-M   'P 1'
#
loop_
_entity.id
_entity.type
_entity.pdbx_description
1 polymer ?
#
loop_
_entity_poly.entity_id
_entity_poly.type
_entity_poly.pdbx_seq_one_letter_code
_entity_poly.pdbx_strand_id
1 'polypeptide(L)'
;DYSMARILDRAGIDVILVGDSAANVMAGYETTVPMTLDNMIYHAQSVTRAVERALVVVDMPFGTYQGNSKEALCSAVRIMKETEAGAVKLEGGKEILESVDRILSAGIPVMGHLGLTPQSIHKYGTYAVRAKEEAEAEKLLEDAHLLEKAGCFGIVLEKIPAHLAGQVARELAIPIIGIGA
;
A
#
# COMPACT_ATOMS: atom_id res chain seq x y z
N ASP A 1 2.90 -13.60 8.56
CA ASP A 1 2.34 -14.92 8.92
C ASP A 1 1.55 -14.84 10.24
N TYR A 2 0.80 -15.91 10.55
CA TYR A 2 -0.03 -16.00 11.75
C TYR A 2 0.73 -15.74 13.05
N SER A 3 1.86 -16.40 13.26
CA SER A 3 2.60 -16.34 14.51
C SER A 3 3.16 -14.94 14.77
N MET A 4 3.75 -14.32 13.76
CA MET A 4 4.30 -12.98 13.86
C MET A 4 3.18 -11.93 14.04
N ALA A 5 2.09 -12.03 13.30
CA ALA A 5 0.95 -11.13 13.44
C ALA A 5 0.37 -11.15 14.85
N ARG A 6 0.23 -12.32 15.46
CA ARG A 6 -0.23 -12.47 16.85
C ARG A 6 0.72 -11.81 17.88
N ILE A 7 2.02 -11.91 17.64
CA ILE A 7 3.02 -11.27 18.53
C ILE A 7 2.93 -9.73 18.41
N LEU A 8 2.85 -9.23 17.17
CA LEU A 8 2.75 -7.79 16.90
C LEU A 8 1.46 -7.19 17.45
N ASP A 9 0.33 -7.86 17.26
CA ASP A 9 -0.97 -7.40 17.77
C ASP A 9 -0.97 -7.30 19.30
N ARG A 10 -0.43 -8.32 19.99
CA ARG A 10 -0.27 -8.30 21.45
C ARG A 10 0.73 -7.26 21.96
N ALA A 11 1.70 -6.88 21.14
CA ALA A 11 2.64 -5.80 21.44
C ALA A 11 2.01 -4.40 21.31
N GLY A 12 0.76 -4.29 20.81
CA GLY A 12 0.02 -3.04 20.76
C GLY A 12 0.21 -2.24 19.48
N ILE A 13 0.65 -2.86 18.38
CA ILE A 13 0.73 -2.21 17.05
C ILE A 13 -0.68 -1.84 16.57
N ASP A 14 -0.83 -0.64 15.99
CA ASP A 14 -2.13 -0.12 15.55
C ASP A 14 -2.52 -0.62 14.15
N VAL A 15 -1.55 -0.83 13.27
CA VAL A 15 -1.74 -1.29 11.89
C VAL A 15 -0.77 -2.41 11.56
N ILE A 16 -1.26 -3.46 10.92
CA ILE A 16 -0.44 -4.53 10.35
C ILE A 16 -0.68 -4.58 8.84
N LEU A 17 0.40 -4.34 8.08
CA LEU A 17 0.37 -4.45 6.64
C LEU A 17 0.71 -5.87 6.19
N VAL A 18 -0.16 -6.48 5.41
CA VAL A 18 0.15 -7.71 4.66
C VAL A 18 0.71 -7.28 3.31
N GLY A 19 2.06 -7.25 3.24
CA GLY A 19 2.77 -6.72 2.09
C GLY A 19 2.98 -7.74 0.96
N ASP A 20 2.92 -7.28 -0.28
CA ASP A 20 3.29 -8.08 -1.46
C ASP A 20 4.79 -8.42 -1.49
N SER A 21 5.61 -7.76 -0.66
CA SER A 21 6.99 -8.14 -0.35
C SER A 21 7.13 -9.56 0.19
N ALA A 22 6.04 -10.23 0.58
CA ALA A 22 6.01 -11.67 0.83
C ALA A 22 6.52 -12.48 -0.40
N ALA A 23 6.41 -11.95 -1.62
CA ALA A 23 7.06 -12.52 -2.80
C ALA A 23 8.57 -12.68 -2.61
N ASN A 24 9.24 -11.67 -2.03
CA ASN A 24 10.66 -11.70 -1.76
C ASN A 24 11.01 -12.56 -0.54
N VAL A 25 10.40 -12.23 0.62
CA VAL A 25 10.84 -12.75 1.91
C VAL A 25 10.33 -14.15 2.24
N MET A 26 9.24 -14.58 1.61
CA MET A 26 8.63 -15.89 1.84
C MET A 26 8.76 -16.83 0.63
N ALA A 27 8.59 -16.31 -0.59
CA ALA A 27 8.65 -17.13 -1.81
C ALA A 27 10.00 -17.06 -2.53
N GLY A 28 10.91 -16.14 -2.16
CA GLY A 28 12.27 -16.04 -2.71
C GLY A 28 12.35 -15.43 -4.11
N TYR A 29 11.32 -14.71 -4.57
CA TYR A 29 11.37 -13.97 -5.82
C TYR A 29 12.25 -12.72 -5.71
N GLU A 30 12.84 -12.28 -6.80
CA GLU A 30 13.68 -11.07 -6.85
C GLU A 30 12.86 -9.78 -6.71
N THR A 31 11.58 -9.79 -7.12
CA THR A 31 10.68 -8.65 -7.09
C THR A 31 9.31 -9.02 -6.52
N THR A 32 8.48 -8.01 -6.21
CA THR A 32 7.09 -8.24 -5.75
C THR A 32 6.13 -8.57 -6.90
N VAL A 33 6.53 -8.30 -8.15
CA VAL A 33 5.68 -8.44 -9.35
C VAL A 33 5.03 -9.82 -9.53
N PRO A 34 5.69 -10.96 -9.20
CA PRO A 34 5.07 -12.28 -9.33
C PRO A 34 3.98 -12.60 -8.30
N MET A 35 3.78 -11.76 -7.28
CA MET A 35 2.74 -11.98 -6.27
C MET A 35 1.36 -12.01 -6.91
N THR A 36 0.63 -13.09 -6.70
CA THR A 36 -0.75 -13.21 -7.19
C THR A 36 -1.77 -12.74 -6.14
N LEU A 37 -2.98 -12.40 -6.60
CA LEU A 37 -4.08 -12.05 -5.69
C LEU A 37 -4.43 -13.22 -4.75
N ASP A 38 -4.41 -14.45 -5.24
CA ASP A 38 -4.71 -15.63 -4.42
C ASP A 38 -3.65 -15.85 -3.33
N ASN A 39 -2.38 -15.61 -3.63
CA ASN A 39 -1.31 -15.66 -2.64
C ASN A 39 -1.47 -14.58 -1.58
N MET A 40 -1.82 -13.36 -1.99
CA MET A 40 -2.10 -12.27 -1.03
C MET A 40 -3.28 -12.60 -0.13
N ILE A 41 -4.35 -13.16 -0.67
CA ILE A 41 -5.51 -13.61 0.10
C ILE A 41 -5.09 -14.68 1.10
N TYR A 42 -4.29 -15.66 0.70
CA TYR A 42 -3.78 -16.69 1.61
C TYR A 42 -2.98 -16.11 2.79
N HIS A 43 -2.06 -15.17 2.51
CA HIS A 43 -1.28 -14.50 3.56
C HIS A 43 -2.18 -13.64 4.45
N ALA A 44 -3.10 -12.88 3.86
CA ALA A 44 -4.02 -12.04 4.60
C ALA A 44 -4.94 -12.85 5.54
N GLN A 45 -5.49 -13.97 5.08
CA GLN A 45 -6.26 -14.90 5.92
C GLN A 45 -5.47 -15.42 7.12
N SER A 46 -4.16 -15.65 6.92
CA SER A 46 -3.30 -16.09 8.01
C SER A 46 -3.11 -15.00 9.07
N VAL A 47 -3.00 -13.74 8.63
CA VAL A 47 -2.83 -12.58 9.51
C VAL A 47 -4.13 -12.24 10.22
N THR A 48 -5.26 -12.15 9.50
CA THR A 48 -6.55 -11.75 10.10
C THR A 48 -7.03 -12.72 11.17
N ARG A 49 -6.79 -14.03 11.01
CA ARG A 49 -7.06 -15.02 12.07
C ARG A 49 -6.24 -14.83 13.35
N ALA A 50 -5.14 -14.09 13.28
CA ALA A 50 -4.22 -13.89 14.41
C ALA A 50 -4.43 -12.56 15.14
N VAL A 51 -5.10 -11.60 14.48
CA VAL A 51 -5.22 -10.20 14.92
C VAL A 51 -6.59 -9.99 15.57
N GLU A 52 -6.59 -9.39 16.77
CA GLU A 52 -7.81 -9.09 17.52
C GLU A 52 -8.08 -7.58 17.59
N ARG A 53 -7.02 -6.74 17.48
CA ARG A 53 -7.10 -5.30 17.73
C ARG A 53 -6.63 -4.45 16.54
N ALA A 54 -5.48 -4.76 15.97
CA ALA A 54 -4.84 -3.93 14.94
C ALA A 54 -5.67 -3.90 13.64
N LEU A 55 -5.64 -2.78 12.95
CA LEU A 55 -6.17 -2.69 11.58
C LEU A 55 -5.29 -3.53 10.64
N VAL A 56 -5.88 -4.49 9.95
CA VAL A 56 -5.17 -5.25 8.90
C VAL A 56 -5.39 -4.58 7.56
N VAL A 57 -4.31 -4.14 6.93
CA VAL A 57 -4.28 -3.56 5.57
C VAL A 57 -3.61 -4.57 4.64
N VAL A 58 -4.17 -4.79 3.45
CA VAL A 58 -3.64 -5.77 2.49
C VAL A 58 -3.20 -5.06 1.20
N ASP A 59 -1.97 -5.35 0.75
CA ASP A 59 -1.51 -4.86 -0.55
C ASP A 59 -2.32 -5.48 -1.68
N MET A 60 -2.78 -4.63 -2.60
CA MET A 60 -3.25 -5.09 -3.89
C MET A 60 -2.04 -5.39 -4.79
N PRO A 61 -1.83 -6.64 -5.22
CA PRO A 61 -0.63 -6.99 -5.98
C PRO A 61 -0.64 -6.39 -7.39
N PHE A 62 0.55 -6.30 -7.97
CA PHE A 62 0.73 -5.78 -9.34
C PHE A 62 -0.22 -6.44 -10.34
N GLY A 63 -0.79 -5.64 -11.23
CA GLY A 63 -1.73 -6.08 -12.28
C GLY A 63 -3.19 -6.16 -11.84
N THR A 64 -3.51 -5.97 -10.55
CA THR A 64 -4.88 -6.10 -10.04
C THR A 64 -5.66 -4.77 -10.01
N TYR A 65 -5.01 -3.63 -10.23
CA TYR A 65 -5.66 -2.31 -10.15
C TYR A 65 -5.14 -1.28 -11.16
N GLN A 66 -4.02 -1.54 -11.85
CA GLN A 66 -3.44 -0.60 -12.81
C GLN A 66 -4.15 -0.60 -14.16
N GLY A 67 -4.84 -1.67 -14.52
CA GLY A 67 -5.47 -1.84 -15.83
C GLY A 67 -6.74 -1.03 -16.01
N ASN A 68 -7.67 -1.16 -15.06
CA ASN A 68 -8.93 -0.39 -15.04
C ASN A 68 -9.60 -0.46 -13.66
N SER A 69 -10.45 0.52 -13.38
CA SER A 69 -11.09 0.69 -12.08
C SER A 69 -12.11 -0.42 -11.73
N LYS A 70 -12.71 -1.07 -12.72
CA LYS A 70 -13.66 -2.18 -12.49
C LYS A 70 -12.93 -3.43 -11.99
N GLU A 71 -11.81 -3.79 -12.60
CA GLU A 71 -10.97 -4.91 -12.14
C GLU A 71 -10.35 -4.62 -10.78
N ALA A 72 -9.94 -3.36 -10.55
CA ALA A 72 -9.46 -2.92 -9.24
C ALA A 72 -10.51 -3.15 -8.15
N LEU A 73 -11.75 -2.74 -8.38
CA LEU A 73 -12.86 -3.00 -7.45
C LEU A 73 -13.10 -4.49 -7.24
N CYS A 74 -13.12 -5.29 -8.30
CA CYS A 74 -13.33 -6.75 -8.18
C CYS A 74 -12.24 -7.39 -7.31
N SER A 75 -10.98 -7.00 -7.49
CA SER A 75 -9.84 -7.49 -6.71
C SER A 75 -9.93 -7.06 -5.24
N ALA A 76 -10.25 -5.79 -4.98
CA ALA A 76 -10.43 -5.27 -3.62
C ALA A 76 -11.60 -5.97 -2.90
N VAL A 77 -12.72 -6.19 -3.58
CA VAL A 77 -13.88 -6.93 -3.04
C VAL A 77 -13.50 -8.36 -2.67
N ARG A 78 -12.68 -9.05 -3.47
CA ARG A 78 -12.18 -10.38 -3.13
C ARG A 78 -11.36 -10.36 -1.84
N ILE A 79 -10.41 -9.42 -1.72
CA ILE A 79 -9.61 -9.27 -0.49
C ILE A 79 -10.54 -9.09 0.71
N MET A 80 -11.46 -8.12 0.67
CA MET A 80 -12.34 -7.83 1.80
C MET A 80 -13.24 -9.01 2.19
N LYS A 81 -13.80 -9.70 1.20
CA LYS A 81 -14.74 -10.82 1.46
C LYS A 81 -14.05 -12.10 1.91
N GLU A 82 -12.85 -12.38 1.39
CA GLU A 82 -12.17 -13.64 1.60
C GLU A 82 -11.20 -13.59 2.80
N THR A 83 -10.85 -12.38 3.31
CA THR A 83 -9.80 -12.25 4.33
C THR A 83 -10.24 -11.57 5.63
N GLU A 84 -11.39 -10.90 5.66
CA GLU A 84 -11.82 -10.04 6.78
C GLU A 84 -10.85 -8.88 7.08
N ALA A 85 -10.03 -8.47 6.09
CA ALA A 85 -9.17 -7.30 6.21
C ALA A 85 -10.00 -6.01 6.34
N GLY A 86 -9.44 -4.98 7.01
CA GLY A 86 -10.12 -3.71 7.21
C GLY A 86 -9.88 -2.69 6.10
N ALA A 87 -8.83 -2.86 5.27
CA ALA A 87 -8.45 -1.91 4.22
C ALA A 87 -7.53 -2.55 3.17
N VAL A 88 -7.37 -1.86 2.04
CA VAL A 88 -6.38 -2.23 1.00
C VAL A 88 -5.35 -1.12 0.80
N LYS A 89 -4.14 -1.47 0.30
CA LYS A 89 -3.11 -0.50 -0.08
C LYS A 89 -2.80 -0.62 -1.58
N LEU A 90 -2.64 0.54 -2.23
CA LEU A 90 -2.31 0.67 -3.65
C LEU A 90 -1.07 1.57 -3.83
N GLU A 91 -0.21 1.20 -4.79
CA GLU A 91 0.99 1.96 -5.15
C GLU A 91 0.73 2.86 -6.37
N GLY A 92 1.06 4.14 -6.25
CA GLY A 92 0.92 5.15 -7.28
C GLY A 92 0.10 6.36 -6.83
N GLY A 93 0.12 7.41 -7.65
CA GLY A 93 -0.58 8.66 -7.44
C GLY A 93 -1.71 8.87 -8.46
N LYS A 94 -1.60 9.96 -9.21
CA LYS A 94 -2.58 10.38 -10.22
C LYS A 94 -2.96 9.27 -11.22
N GLU A 95 -2.00 8.43 -11.59
CA GLU A 95 -2.17 7.35 -12.57
C GLU A 95 -3.13 6.24 -12.14
N ILE A 96 -3.37 6.09 -10.82
CA ILE A 96 -4.29 5.07 -10.26
C ILE A 96 -5.51 5.69 -9.58
N LEU A 97 -5.69 6.99 -9.67
CA LEU A 97 -6.72 7.73 -8.91
C LEU A 97 -8.13 7.22 -9.23
N GLU A 98 -8.43 6.87 -10.49
CA GLU A 98 -9.72 6.31 -10.87
C GLU A 98 -10.01 4.98 -10.14
N SER A 99 -8.99 4.14 -9.96
CA SER A 99 -9.11 2.88 -9.21
C SER A 99 -9.31 3.15 -7.71
N VAL A 100 -8.59 4.11 -7.16
CA VAL A 100 -8.75 4.55 -5.75
C VAL A 100 -10.17 5.06 -5.51
N ASP A 101 -10.66 5.99 -6.32
CA ASP A 101 -12.03 6.54 -6.22
C ASP A 101 -13.09 5.45 -6.32
N ARG A 102 -12.89 4.50 -7.23
CA ARG A 102 -13.83 3.40 -7.44
C ARG A 102 -13.92 2.46 -6.24
N ILE A 103 -12.79 2.15 -5.63
CA ILE A 103 -12.72 1.30 -4.43
C ILE A 103 -13.33 2.03 -3.23
N LEU A 104 -12.96 3.29 -3.01
CA LEU A 104 -13.51 4.13 -1.93
C LEU A 104 -15.02 4.31 -2.05
N SER A 105 -15.54 4.53 -3.27
CA SER A 105 -16.99 4.68 -3.51
C SER A 105 -17.79 3.40 -3.20
N ALA A 106 -17.14 2.25 -3.17
CA ALA A 106 -17.74 0.99 -2.75
C ALA A 106 -17.68 0.77 -1.22
N GLY A 107 -17.13 1.74 -0.47
CA GLY A 107 -17.02 1.66 0.99
C GLY A 107 -15.79 0.91 1.51
N ILE A 108 -14.80 0.65 0.66
CA ILE A 108 -13.54 -0.02 1.05
C ILE A 108 -12.49 1.04 1.37
N PRO A 109 -11.93 1.09 2.60
CA PRO A 109 -10.88 2.04 2.96
C PRO A 109 -9.59 1.77 2.17
N VAL A 110 -8.92 2.85 1.72
CA VAL A 110 -7.70 2.78 0.91
C VAL A 110 -6.56 3.52 1.61
N MET A 111 -5.40 2.87 1.67
CA MET A 111 -4.11 3.46 1.99
C MET A 111 -3.32 3.68 0.69
N GLY A 112 -2.76 4.88 0.50
CA GLY A 112 -1.88 5.18 -0.63
C GLY A 112 -0.43 4.74 -0.36
N HIS A 113 0.37 4.64 -1.43
CA HIS A 113 1.81 4.40 -1.33
C HIS A 113 2.55 5.15 -2.44
N LEU A 114 3.44 6.06 -2.05
CA LEU A 114 4.22 6.92 -2.93
C LEU A 114 5.74 6.81 -2.65
N GLY A 115 6.54 7.40 -3.55
CA GLY A 115 7.99 7.34 -3.49
C GLY A 115 8.53 6.17 -4.29
N LEU A 116 9.37 5.32 -3.69
CA LEU A 116 9.71 4.04 -4.30
C LEU A 116 8.50 3.11 -4.17
N THR A 117 7.97 2.73 -5.31
CA THR A 117 6.89 1.75 -5.39
C THR A 117 7.45 0.44 -5.95
N PRO A 118 7.65 -0.62 -5.14
CA PRO A 118 8.29 -1.87 -5.57
C PRO A 118 7.64 -2.53 -6.79
N GLN A 119 6.34 -2.39 -6.97
CA GLN A 119 5.63 -2.90 -8.15
C GLN A 119 6.08 -2.22 -9.45
N SER A 120 6.67 -1.03 -9.37
CA SER A 120 7.22 -0.29 -10.51
C SER A 120 8.71 -0.55 -10.74
N ILE A 121 9.30 -1.60 -10.14
CA ILE A 121 10.75 -1.86 -10.17
C ILE A 121 11.32 -1.96 -11.60
N HIS A 122 10.59 -2.54 -12.54
CA HIS A 122 11.02 -2.64 -13.94
C HIS A 122 11.09 -1.27 -14.64
N LYS A 123 10.28 -0.29 -14.21
CA LYS A 123 10.35 1.09 -14.67
C LYS A 123 11.56 1.82 -14.07
N TYR A 124 11.84 1.57 -12.79
CA TYR A 124 12.93 2.25 -12.08
C TYR A 124 14.30 1.60 -12.30
N GLY A 125 14.35 0.30 -12.52
CA GLY A 125 15.59 -0.48 -12.67
C GLY A 125 16.47 -0.57 -11.42
N THR A 126 16.05 0.07 -10.30
CA THR A 126 16.81 0.13 -9.05
C THR A 126 15.92 0.45 -7.87
N TYR A 127 16.33 0.03 -6.67
CA TYR A 127 15.73 0.41 -5.39
C TYR A 127 16.37 1.68 -4.78
N ALA A 128 16.88 2.60 -5.62
CA ALA A 128 17.46 3.86 -5.14
C ALA A 128 16.38 4.81 -4.57
N VAL A 129 16.84 5.75 -3.74
CA VAL A 129 15.97 6.82 -3.17
C VAL A 129 15.36 7.64 -4.30
N ARG A 130 14.04 7.85 -4.24
CA ARG A 130 13.21 8.58 -5.21
C ARG A 130 13.03 10.04 -4.80
N ALA A 131 12.43 10.84 -5.68
CA ALA A 131 12.07 12.24 -5.43
C ALA A 131 13.24 13.11 -4.92
N LYS A 132 14.45 12.89 -5.45
CA LYS A 132 15.62 13.74 -5.22
C LYS A 132 15.62 14.98 -6.09
N GLU A 133 15.10 14.83 -7.32
CA GLU A 133 14.98 15.92 -8.28
C GLU A 133 13.69 16.70 -8.01
N GLU A 134 13.75 18.02 -8.22
CA GLU A 134 12.65 18.95 -7.90
C GLU A 134 11.32 18.53 -8.55
N ALA A 135 11.34 18.23 -9.84
CA ALA A 135 10.13 17.82 -10.57
C ALA A 135 9.50 16.51 -10.02
N GLU A 136 10.30 15.56 -9.53
CA GLU A 136 9.81 14.34 -8.92
C GLU A 136 9.25 14.60 -7.50
N ALA A 137 9.87 15.53 -6.77
CA ALA A 137 9.41 15.95 -5.46
C ALA A 137 8.07 16.71 -5.56
N GLU A 138 7.93 17.62 -6.52
CA GLU A 138 6.69 18.35 -6.79
C GLU A 138 5.56 17.37 -7.17
N LYS A 139 5.85 16.42 -8.07
CA LYS A 139 4.88 15.38 -8.44
C LYS A 139 4.45 14.56 -7.22
N LEU A 140 5.37 14.19 -6.35
CA LEU A 140 5.04 13.42 -5.13
C LEU A 140 4.11 14.20 -4.21
N LEU A 141 4.35 15.49 -4.03
CA LEU A 141 3.48 16.38 -3.24
C LEU A 141 2.08 16.49 -3.86
N GLU A 142 2.00 16.70 -5.19
CA GLU A 142 0.73 16.74 -5.91
C GLU A 142 -0.04 15.42 -5.74
N ASP A 143 0.63 14.28 -5.93
CA ASP A 143 0.03 12.95 -5.80
C ASP A 143 -0.46 12.69 -4.35
N ALA A 144 0.29 13.14 -3.33
CA ALA A 144 -0.11 12.99 -1.93
C ALA A 144 -1.40 13.76 -1.63
N HIS A 145 -1.50 15.01 -2.09
CA HIS A 145 -2.72 15.81 -1.96
C HIS A 145 -3.91 15.22 -2.73
N LEU A 146 -3.67 14.65 -3.92
CA LEU A 146 -4.72 13.99 -4.70
C LEU A 146 -5.27 12.77 -3.97
N LEU A 147 -4.40 11.94 -3.38
CA LEU A 147 -4.82 10.76 -2.62
C LEU A 147 -5.57 11.13 -1.34
N GLU A 148 -5.13 12.14 -0.61
CA GLU A 148 -5.87 12.67 0.55
C GLU A 148 -7.24 13.19 0.14
N LYS A 149 -7.31 14.00 -0.91
CA LYS A 149 -8.56 14.56 -1.44
C LYS A 149 -9.53 13.49 -1.91
N ALA A 150 -9.03 12.39 -2.48
CA ALA A 150 -9.84 11.24 -2.87
C ALA A 150 -10.46 10.51 -1.67
N GLY A 151 -9.84 10.63 -0.48
CA GLY A 151 -10.32 10.02 0.76
C GLY A 151 -9.47 8.84 1.26
N CYS A 152 -8.23 8.70 0.80
CA CYS A 152 -7.29 7.78 1.43
C CYS A 152 -7.13 8.14 2.91
N PHE A 153 -7.11 7.12 3.78
CA PHE A 153 -7.01 7.35 5.23
C PHE A 153 -5.57 7.47 5.74
N GLY A 154 -4.58 7.19 4.90
CA GLY A 154 -3.16 7.32 5.19
C GLY A 154 -2.32 7.04 3.95
N ILE A 155 -1.04 7.44 3.98
CA ILE A 155 -0.09 7.24 2.87
C ILE A 155 1.23 6.70 3.41
N VAL A 156 1.75 5.65 2.75
CA VAL A 156 3.13 5.18 2.93
C VAL A 156 4.04 5.99 2.02
N LEU A 157 5.16 6.48 2.56
CA LEU A 157 6.24 7.12 1.80
C LEU A 157 7.49 6.27 1.89
N GLU A 158 7.89 5.64 0.79
CA GLU A 158 9.05 4.75 0.77
C GLU A 158 10.25 5.37 0.06
N LYS A 159 11.42 5.30 0.73
CA LYS A 159 12.74 5.69 0.17
C LYS A 159 12.72 7.04 -0.55
N ILE A 160 12.28 8.08 0.13
CA ILE A 160 12.37 9.48 -0.30
C ILE A 160 13.24 10.29 0.67
N PRO A 161 13.69 11.50 0.32
CA PRO A 161 14.41 12.35 1.27
C PRO A 161 13.59 12.67 2.50
N ALA A 162 14.16 12.55 3.70
CA ALA A 162 13.48 12.75 4.98
C ALA A 162 12.83 14.15 5.12
N HIS A 163 13.47 15.20 4.55
CA HIS A 163 12.90 16.53 4.57
C HIS A 163 11.60 16.64 3.77
N LEU A 164 11.52 15.93 2.63
CA LEU A 164 10.31 15.86 1.80
C LEU A 164 9.19 15.06 2.51
N ALA A 165 9.53 13.91 3.12
CA ALA A 165 8.58 13.17 3.93
C ALA A 165 8.02 14.01 5.09
N GLY A 166 8.88 14.77 5.76
CA GLY A 166 8.48 15.72 6.81
C GLY A 166 7.61 16.88 6.29
N GLN A 167 7.81 17.32 5.05
CA GLN A 167 6.96 18.31 4.41
C GLN A 167 5.55 17.74 4.16
N VAL A 168 5.45 16.59 3.50
CA VAL A 168 4.16 15.89 3.26
C VAL A 168 3.41 15.70 4.58
N ALA A 169 4.10 15.22 5.63
CA ALA A 169 3.47 14.97 6.93
C ALA A 169 2.96 16.24 7.64
N ARG A 170 3.49 17.42 7.31
CA ARG A 170 2.98 18.70 7.83
C ARG A 170 1.83 19.28 7.02
N GLU A 171 1.79 19.00 5.72
CA GLU A 171 0.78 19.55 4.81
C GLU A 171 -0.52 18.74 4.80
N LEU A 172 -0.45 17.43 5.01
CA LEU A 172 -1.62 16.55 4.99
C LEU A 172 -2.20 16.35 6.40
N ALA A 173 -3.51 16.17 6.47
CA ALA A 173 -4.23 15.87 7.71
C ALA A 173 -4.30 14.37 8.03
N ILE A 174 -4.01 13.50 7.06
CA ILE A 174 -4.02 12.05 7.22
C ILE A 174 -2.64 11.53 7.68
N PRO A 175 -2.58 10.37 8.37
CA PRO A 175 -1.31 9.76 8.79
C PRO A 175 -0.36 9.49 7.63
N ILE A 176 0.91 9.85 7.80
CA ILE A 176 2.00 9.55 6.88
C ILE A 176 2.95 8.57 7.54
N ILE A 177 3.22 7.46 6.87
CA ILE A 177 4.04 6.36 7.36
C ILE A 177 5.32 6.30 6.53
N GLY A 178 6.44 6.71 7.12
CA GLY A 178 7.76 6.66 6.46
C GLY A 178 8.39 5.28 6.54
N ILE A 179 8.92 4.80 5.41
CA ILE A 179 9.76 3.62 5.35
C ILE A 179 11.04 3.91 4.55
N GLY A 180 12.18 4.01 5.25
CA GLY A 180 13.43 4.44 4.64
C GLY A 180 13.40 5.90 4.14
N ALA A 181 12.66 6.75 4.83
CA ALA A 181 12.47 8.16 4.50
C ALA A 181 12.79 9.05 5.71
#